data_a06cb3fb87bfbd6968856071875e4295
#
_entry.id   a06cb3fb87bfbd6968856071875e4295
#
_cell.length_a   1.000
_cell.length_b   1.000
_cell.length_c   1.000
_cell.angle_alpha   90.00
_cell.angle_beta   90.00
_cell.angle_gamma   90.00
#
_symmetry.space_group_name_H-M   'P 1'
#
loop_
_entity.id
_entity.type
_entity.pdbx_description
1 polymer ?
#
loop_
_entity_poly.entity_id
_entity_poly.type
_entity_poly.pdbx_seq_one_letter_code
_entity_poly.pdbx_strand_id
1 'polypeptide(L)'
;ALITCNVNLIYTYGRVVSGYLYLPLNAPARLFIKRPNNIEGEHIHPIRKPEQLPELLKECGLPLPTKLMLEGDELSYTEYTRLAACFPEATVVNGTPLIRKARSVKTSIELEMFRRSGIAHTKAYEQIPTVYQPGMTDRQLSIEIERLMRLEGCLGIFRTFGQSMEIFMGSLLAGDNATAPAPYDFALGGEGLDPSLPIGANG
;
A
#
# COMPACT_ATOMS: atom_id res chain seq x y z
N ALA A 1 -17.75 -5.51 -6.50
CA ALA A 1 -16.84 -4.48 -5.95
C ALA A 1 -16.03 -3.86 -7.08
N LEU A 2 -15.59 -2.61 -6.90
CA LEU A 2 -14.69 -1.92 -7.81
C LEU A 2 -13.43 -1.53 -7.02
N ILE A 3 -12.29 -2.09 -7.41
CA ILE A 3 -11.00 -1.95 -6.73
C ILE A 3 -10.09 -1.03 -7.56
N THR A 4 -9.47 -0.08 -6.90
CA THR A 4 -8.60 0.93 -7.52
C THR A 4 -7.30 1.14 -6.75
N CYS A 5 -7.32 0.92 -5.43
CA CYS A 5 -6.16 1.11 -4.58
C CYS A 5 -5.06 0.10 -4.90
N ASN A 6 -3.83 0.59 -5.05
CA ASN A 6 -2.67 -0.21 -5.45
C ASN A 6 -2.46 -1.47 -4.59
N VAL A 7 -2.56 -1.33 -3.27
CA VAL A 7 -2.36 -2.45 -2.34
C VAL A 7 -3.44 -3.53 -2.50
N ASN A 8 -4.66 -3.12 -2.80
CA ASN A 8 -5.77 -4.03 -3.01
C ASN A 8 -5.75 -4.63 -4.43
N LEU A 9 -5.26 -3.91 -5.43
CA LEU A 9 -4.98 -4.47 -6.76
C LEU A 9 -3.89 -5.55 -6.72
N ILE A 10 -2.79 -5.34 -5.97
CA ILE A 10 -1.79 -6.38 -5.76
C ILE A 10 -2.42 -7.60 -5.08
N TYR A 11 -3.21 -7.39 -4.04
CA TYR A 11 -3.83 -8.49 -3.29
C TYR A 11 -4.83 -9.28 -4.14
N THR A 12 -5.68 -8.60 -4.91
CA THR A 12 -6.78 -9.24 -5.66
C THR A 12 -6.41 -9.69 -7.06
N TYR A 13 -5.43 -9.04 -7.68
CA TYR A 13 -5.04 -9.26 -9.07
C TYR A 13 -3.56 -9.60 -9.26
N GLY A 14 -2.73 -9.40 -8.23
CA GLY A 14 -1.28 -9.66 -8.29
C GLY A 14 -0.45 -8.58 -9.00
N ARG A 15 -1.05 -7.48 -9.43
CA ARG A 15 -0.38 -6.41 -10.20
C ARG A 15 -0.99 -5.05 -9.91
N VAL A 16 -0.16 -4.01 -9.91
CA VAL A 16 -0.61 -2.61 -9.89
C VAL A 16 -0.79 -2.12 -11.32
N VAL A 17 -1.94 -1.52 -11.57
CA VAL A 17 -2.26 -0.85 -12.85
C VAL A 17 -2.98 0.46 -12.55
N SER A 18 -2.90 1.41 -13.48
CA SER A 18 -3.83 2.53 -13.46
C SER A 18 -5.12 2.10 -14.14
N GLY A 19 -6.17 1.89 -13.36
CA GLY A 19 -7.43 1.35 -13.87
C GLY A 19 -8.37 0.91 -12.76
N TYR A 20 -9.27 0.00 -13.11
CA TYR A 20 -10.35 -0.47 -12.25
C TYR A 20 -10.47 -1.98 -12.36
N LEU A 21 -10.40 -2.68 -11.24
CA LEU A 21 -10.73 -4.09 -11.19
C LEU A 21 -12.18 -4.24 -10.71
N TYR A 22 -13.06 -4.70 -11.57
CA TYR A 22 -14.43 -5.00 -11.22
C TYR A 22 -14.57 -6.48 -10.82
N LEU A 23 -15.06 -6.70 -9.63
CA LEU A 23 -15.34 -8.03 -9.06
C LEU A 23 -16.84 -8.23 -9.01
N PRO A 24 -17.45 -8.88 -10.02
CA PRO A 24 -18.85 -9.27 -9.97
C PRO A 24 -19.08 -10.40 -8.96
N LEU A 25 -20.32 -10.62 -8.55
CA LEU A 25 -20.63 -11.66 -7.59
C LEU A 25 -20.51 -13.08 -8.19
N ASN A 26 -21.00 -13.27 -9.42
CA ASN A 26 -21.19 -14.57 -10.05
C ASN A 26 -20.51 -14.70 -11.43
N ALA A 27 -19.47 -13.94 -11.69
CA ALA A 27 -18.73 -14.01 -12.95
C ALA A 27 -17.24 -13.71 -12.70
N PRO A 28 -16.34 -14.06 -13.62
CA PRO A 28 -14.94 -13.70 -13.53
C PRO A 28 -14.71 -12.20 -13.42
N ALA A 29 -13.66 -11.81 -12.69
CA ALA A 29 -13.24 -10.43 -12.58
C ALA A 29 -12.99 -9.79 -13.96
N ARG A 30 -13.20 -8.50 -14.08
CA ARG A 30 -12.86 -7.70 -15.27
C ARG A 30 -11.92 -6.58 -14.89
N LEU A 31 -10.80 -6.49 -15.62
CA LEU A 31 -9.81 -5.45 -15.41
C LEU A 31 -9.93 -4.41 -16.52
N PHE A 32 -10.25 -3.18 -16.14
CA PHE A 32 -10.33 -2.03 -17.03
C PHE A 32 -9.07 -1.19 -16.86
N ILE A 33 -8.16 -1.18 -17.86
CA ILE A 33 -6.83 -0.60 -17.75
C ILE A 33 -6.73 0.71 -18.52
N LYS A 34 -6.23 1.74 -17.84
CA LYS A 34 -5.77 2.99 -18.45
C LYS A 34 -4.29 2.90 -18.84
N ARG A 35 -3.47 2.35 -17.94
CA ARG A 35 -2.02 2.18 -18.11
C ARG A 35 -1.50 1.01 -17.27
N PRO A 36 -0.50 0.27 -17.77
CA PRO A 36 0.04 0.31 -19.15
C PRO A 36 -0.99 -0.23 -20.14
N ASN A 37 -0.90 0.20 -21.39
CA ASN A 37 -1.85 -0.17 -22.44
C ASN A 37 -1.45 -1.43 -23.25
N ASN A 38 -0.35 -2.07 -22.86
CA ASN A 38 0.20 -3.27 -23.50
C ASN A 38 -0.11 -4.57 -22.74
N ILE A 39 -1.05 -4.56 -21.82
CA ILE A 39 -1.50 -5.75 -21.11
C ILE A 39 -2.77 -6.25 -21.81
N GLU A 40 -2.71 -7.48 -22.31
CA GLU A 40 -3.81 -8.15 -22.98
C GLU A 40 -4.25 -9.40 -22.22
N GLY A 41 -5.49 -9.79 -22.38
CA GLY A 41 -6.07 -10.99 -21.79
C GLY A 41 -7.59 -11.03 -21.94
N GLU A 42 -8.20 -12.20 -21.82
CA GLU A 42 -9.62 -12.44 -22.04
C GLU A 42 -10.55 -11.50 -21.24
N HIS A 43 -10.11 -11.11 -20.04
CA HIS A 43 -10.90 -10.30 -19.11
C HIS A 43 -10.27 -8.92 -18.87
N ILE A 44 -9.44 -8.46 -19.81
CA ILE A 44 -8.75 -7.18 -19.74
C ILE A 44 -9.29 -6.27 -20.85
N HIS A 45 -9.72 -5.09 -20.48
CA HIS A 45 -10.35 -4.14 -21.37
C HIS A 45 -9.70 -2.76 -21.24
N PRO A 46 -9.38 -2.08 -22.36
CA PRO A 46 -8.88 -0.72 -22.29
C PRO A 46 -9.98 0.24 -21.82
N ILE A 47 -9.60 1.23 -21.03
CA ILE A 47 -10.49 2.28 -20.57
C ILE A 47 -9.76 3.63 -20.53
N ARG A 48 -10.44 4.72 -20.86
CA ARG A 48 -9.88 6.08 -20.78
C ARG A 48 -10.39 6.83 -19.55
N LYS A 49 -11.67 6.66 -19.23
CA LYS A 49 -12.36 7.37 -18.15
C LYS A 49 -13.42 6.47 -17.49
N PRO A 50 -13.70 6.68 -16.19
CA PRO A 50 -14.62 5.81 -15.46
C PRO A 50 -16.04 5.81 -15.99
N GLU A 51 -16.49 6.87 -16.66
CA GLU A 51 -17.82 6.98 -17.24
C GLU A 51 -18.09 5.93 -18.33
N GLN A 52 -17.06 5.27 -18.84
CA GLN A 52 -17.19 4.15 -19.78
C GLN A 52 -17.51 2.82 -19.10
N LEU A 53 -17.33 2.70 -17.77
CA LEU A 53 -17.54 1.45 -17.05
C LEU A 53 -18.91 0.82 -17.29
N PRO A 54 -20.04 1.55 -17.21
CA PRO A 54 -21.35 0.94 -17.40
C PRO A 54 -21.52 0.31 -18.79
N GLU A 55 -21.03 0.95 -19.84
CA GLU A 55 -21.08 0.47 -21.20
C GLU A 55 -20.20 -0.76 -21.41
N LEU A 56 -18.93 -0.66 -20.95
CA LEU A 56 -17.99 -1.77 -21.02
C LEU A 56 -18.46 -3.00 -20.24
N LEU A 57 -19.13 -2.84 -19.10
CA LEU A 57 -19.74 -3.94 -18.38
C LEU A 57 -20.85 -4.63 -19.21
N LYS A 58 -21.69 -3.86 -19.88
CA LYS A 58 -22.71 -4.38 -20.80
C LYS A 58 -22.09 -5.13 -21.98
N GLU A 59 -21.05 -4.59 -22.58
CA GLU A 59 -20.28 -5.24 -23.66
C GLU A 59 -19.67 -6.57 -23.19
N CYS A 60 -19.25 -6.65 -21.93
CA CYS A 60 -18.80 -7.89 -21.29
C CYS A 60 -19.93 -8.87 -20.94
N GLY A 61 -21.18 -8.56 -21.25
CA GLY A 61 -22.34 -9.38 -20.90
C GLY A 61 -22.68 -9.39 -19.40
N LEU A 62 -22.20 -8.37 -18.66
CA LEU A 62 -22.44 -8.26 -17.23
C LEU A 62 -23.59 -7.29 -16.94
N PRO A 63 -24.50 -7.64 -16.00
CA PRO A 63 -25.50 -6.70 -15.54
C PRO A 63 -24.87 -5.55 -14.76
N LEU A 64 -25.47 -4.38 -14.83
CA LEU A 64 -25.07 -3.27 -13.97
C LEU A 64 -25.37 -3.61 -12.50
N PRO A 65 -24.50 -3.21 -11.57
CA PRO A 65 -24.70 -3.54 -10.16
C PRO A 65 -25.87 -2.74 -9.59
N THR A 66 -26.72 -3.38 -8.80
CA THR A 66 -27.70 -2.74 -7.93
C THR A 66 -27.08 -2.32 -6.59
N LYS A 67 -25.96 -2.96 -6.21
CA LYS A 67 -25.16 -2.61 -5.06
C LYS A 67 -23.69 -2.63 -5.46
N LEU A 68 -22.99 -1.51 -5.24
CA LEU A 68 -21.59 -1.34 -5.61
C LEU A 68 -20.74 -1.04 -4.37
N MET A 69 -19.72 -1.84 -4.16
CA MET A 69 -18.73 -1.58 -3.13
C MET A 69 -17.57 -0.77 -3.73
N LEU A 70 -17.27 0.38 -3.13
CA LEU A 70 -16.10 1.21 -3.42
C LEU A 70 -15.16 1.24 -2.21
N GLU A 71 -13.90 1.57 -2.45
CA GLU A 71 -12.88 1.72 -1.41
C GLU A 71 -12.98 3.11 -0.76
N GLY A 72 -14.05 3.34 0.00
CA GLY A 72 -14.43 4.66 0.50
C GLY A 72 -13.41 5.33 1.42
N ASP A 73 -12.56 4.57 2.13
CA ASP A 73 -11.51 5.13 2.99
C ASP A 73 -10.22 5.47 2.22
N GLU A 74 -10.08 5.00 0.97
CA GLU A 74 -8.88 5.14 0.17
C GLU A 74 -9.04 6.14 -0.98
N LEU A 75 -10.27 6.29 -1.47
CA LEU A 75 -10.59 7.19 -2.58
C LEU A 75 -10.70 8.64 -2.10
N SER A 76 -10.20 9.56 -2.91
CA SER A 76 -10.56 10.97 -2.71
C SER A 76 -12.08 11.16 -2.87
N TYR A 77 -12.63 12.19 -2.22
CA TYR A 77 -14.05 12.51 -2.37
C TYR A 77 -14.47 12.67 -3.85
N THR A 78 -13.62 13.31 -4.64
CA THR A 78 -13.86 13.51 -6.07
C THR A 78 -13.91 12.20 -6.86
N GLU A 79 -13.01 11.28 -6.58
CA GLU A 79 -12.99 9.98 -7.24
C GLU A 79 -14.17 9.11 -6.80
N TYR A 80 -14.48 9.10 -5.51
CA TYR A 80 -15.61 8.37 -4.98
C TYR A 80 -16.94 8.84 -5.61
N THR A 81 -17.20 10.15 -5.61
CA THR A 81 -18.43 10.71 -6.19
C THR A 81 -18.51 10.49 -7.70
N ARG A 82 -17.39 10.59 -8.40
CA ARG A 82 -17.32 10.34 -9.84
C ARG A 82 -17.61 8.87 -10.18
N LEU A 83 -17.06 7.93 -9.41
CA LEU A 83 -17.34 6.51 -9.59
C LEU A 83 -18.78 6.15 -9.22
N ALA A 84 -19.31 6.72 -8.15
CA ALA A 84 -20.69 6.53 -7.76
C ALA A 84 -21.65 7.04 -8.84
N ALA A 85 -21.38 8.19 -9.45
CA ALA A 85 -22.17 8.76 -10.53
C ALA A 85 -22.20 7.90 -11.81
N CYS A 86 -21.23 7.00 -12.01
CA CYS A 86 -21.27 6.05 -13.13
C CYS A 86 -22.40 5.01 -12.96
N PHE A 87 -22.91 4.80 -11.75
CA PHE A 87 -23.91 3.79 -11.44
C PHE A 87 -25.06 4.39 -10.60
N PRO A 88 -25.88 5.29 -11.19
CA PRO A 88 -26.86 6.08 -10.44
C PRO A 88 -27.94 5.23 -9.77
N GLU A 89 -28.24 4.06 -10.32
CA GLU A 89 -29.23 3.11 -9.77
C GLU A 89 -28.63 2.19 -8.69
N ALA A 90 -27.33 2.23 -8.47
CA ALA A 90 -26.67 1.37 -7.50
C ALA A 90 -26.65 2.00 -6.10
N THR A 91 -26.92 1.21 -5.08
CA THR A 91 -26.59 1.58 -3.70
C THR A 91 -25.08 1.43 -3.52
N VAL A 92 -24.38 2.54 -3.35
CA VAL A 92 -22.93 2.54 -3.12
C VAL A 92 -22.64 2.37 -1.63
N VAL A 93 -21.73 1.46 -1.30
CA VAL A 93 -21.31 1.16 0.07
C VAL A 93 -19.78 1.18 0.19
N ASN A 94 -19.28 1.53 1.37
CA ASN A 94 -17.86 1.44 1.66
C ASN A 94 -17.44 -0.04 1.83
N GLY A 95 -16.60 -0.52 0.93
CA GLY A 95 -16.06 -1.88 0.93
C GLY A 95 -14.71 -2.03 1.62
N THR A 96 -14.06 -0.93 2.01
CA THR A 96 -12.70 -0.96 2.58
C THR A 96 -12.59 -1.87 3.81
N PRO A 97 -13.51 -1.84 4.79
CA PRO A 97 -13.43 -2.72 5.95
C PRO A 97 -13.48 -4.22 5.58
N LEU A 98 -14.28 -4.58 4.57
CA LEU A 98 -14.39 -5.96 4.12
C LEU A 98 -13.09 -6.44 3.45
N ILE A 99 -12.49 -5.62 2.59
CA ILE A 99 -11.23 -5.93 1.93
C ILE A 99 -10.11 -6.07 2.96
N ARG A 100 -10.04 -5.18 3.94
CA ARG A 100 -9.08 -5.27 5.06
C ARG A 100 -9.25 -6.55 5.86
N LYS A 101 -10.50 -6.93 6.15
CA LYS A 101 -10.81 -8.19 6.84
C LYS A 101 -10.35 -9.40 6.01
N ALA A 102 -10.60 -9.41 4.71
CA ALA A 102 -10.12 -10.49 3.83
C ALA A 102 -8.59 -10.59 3.83
N ARG A 103 -7.87 -9.46 3.80
CA ARG A 103 -6.40 -9.40 3.84
C ARG A 103 -5.80 -9.71 5.21
N SER A 104 -6.57 -9.67 6.29
CA SER A 104 -6.06 -9.94 7.64
C SER A 104 -5.66 -11.40 7.82
N VAL A 105 -6.34 -12.33 7.17
CA VAL A 105 -6.01 -13.76 7.15
C VAL A 105 -5.15 -14.06 5.92
N LYS A 106 -3.90 -14.48 6.15
CA LYS A 106 -2.90 -14.66 5.11
C LYS A 106 -3.01 -16.03 4.46
N THR A 107 -2.88 -16.05 3.14
CA THR A 107 -2.78 -17.27 2.34
C THR A 107 -1.41 -17.93 2.50
N SER A 108 -1.27 -19.17 2.05
CA SER A 108 0.02 -19.88 2.07
C SER A 108 1.11 -19.15 1.25
N ILE A 109 0.73 -18.55 0.13
CA ILE A 109 1.64 -17.77 -0.73
C ILE A 109 2.13 -16.52 0.02
N GLU A 110 1.24 -15.78 0.67
CA GLU A 110 1.60 -14.62 1.46
C GLU A 110 2.48 -14.98 2.65
N LEU A 111 2.19 -16.09 3.33
CA LEU A 111 3.03 -16.60 4.42
C LEU A 111 4.45 -16.94 3.95
N GLU A 112 4.60 -17.48 2.74
CA GLU A 112 5.91 -17.73 2.16
C GLU A 112 6.67 -16.43 1.85
N MET A 113 5.97 -15.41 1.35
CA MET A 113 6.56 -14.07 1.17
C MET A 113 7.05 -13.47 2.49
N PHE A 114 6.26 -13.62 3.57
CA PHE A 114 6.68 -13.18 4.91
C PHE A 114 7.91 -13.95 5.41
N ARG A 115 7.99 -15.27 5.20
CA ARG A 115 9.17 -16.06 5.57
C ARG A 115 10.42 -15.59 4.83
N ARG A 116 10.35 -15.35 3.52
CA ARG A 116 11.45 -14.80 2.74
C ARG A 116 11.90 -13.44 3.23
N SER A 117 10.94 -12.56 3.52
CA SER A 117 11.24 -11.27 4.12
C SER A 117 11.92 -11.42 5.48
N GLY A 118 11.43 -12.34 6.35
CA GLY A 118 12.06 -12.64 7.63
C GLY A 118 13.52 -13.12 7.49
N ILE A 119 13.81 -13.99 6.53
CA ILE A 119 15.18 -14.45 6.26
C ILE A 119 16.08 -13.28 5.84
N ALA A 120 15.61 -12.39 4.96
CA ALA A 120 16.36 -11.20 4.55
C ALA A 120 16.64 -10.27 5.75
N HIS A 121 15.64 -10.06 6.60
CA HIS A 121 15.82 -9.30 7.83
C HIS A 121 16.87 -9.94 8.75
N THR A 122 16.79 -11.25 9.01
CA THR A 122 17.77 -11.96 9.83
C THR A 122 19.18 -11.75 9.33
N LYS A 123 19.42 -11.90 8.03
CA LYS A 123 20.76 -11.69 7.42
C LYS A 123 21.27 -10.27 7.63
N ALA A 124 20.40 -9.27 7.50
CA ALA A 124 20.80 -7.89 7.75
C ALA A 124 21.13 -7.66 9.22
N TYR A 125 20.28 -8.13 10.15
CA TYR A 125 20.50 -8.01 11.59
C TYR A 125 21.78 -8.67 12.07
N GLU A 126 22.12 -9.86 11.56
CA GLU A 126 23.36 -10.58 11.89
C GLU A 126 24.61 -9.77 11.53
N GLN A 127 24.52 -8.89 10.54
CA GLN A 127 25.65 -8.06 10.11
C GLN A 127 25.79 -6.74 10.90
N ILE A 128 24.76 -6.29 11.62
CA ILE A 128 24.80 -5.01 12.35
C ILE A 128 26.03 -4.90 13.27
N PRO A 129 26.40 -5.92 14.07
CA PRO A 129 27.58 -5.82 14.94
C PRO A 129 28.87 -5.63 14.15
N THR A 130 28.95 -6.03 12.88
CA THR A 130 30.18 -5.93 12.07
C THR A 130 30.42 -4.53 11.49
N VAL A 131 29.37 -3.71 11.41
CA VAL A 131 29.47 -2.33 10.87
C VAL A 131 29.58 -1.29 11.96
N TYR A 132 29.28 -1.63 13.21
CA TYR A 132 29.45 -0.73 14.34
C TYR A 132 30.93 -0.45 14.60
N GLN A 133 31.26 0.83 14.79
CA GLN A 133 32.57 1.29 15.21
C GLN A 133 32.42 2.22 16.41
N PRO A 134 33.29 2.10 17.46
CA PRO A 134 33.29 3.02 18.57
C PRO A 134 33.44 4.48 18.11
N GLY A 135 32.59 5.35 18.63
CA GLY A 135 32.55 6.77 18.24
C GLY A 135 31.60 7.11 17.10
N MET A 136 30.92 6.11 16.51
CA MET A 136 29.83 6.40 15.59
C MET A 136 28.68 7.11 16.34
N THR A 137 28.07 8.07 15.63
CA THR A 137 26.78 8.62 16.05
C THR A 137 25.66 7.62 15.72
N ASP A 138 24.53 7.78 16.37
CA ASP A 138 23.31 7.01 16.07
C ASP A 138 22.91 7.13 14.59
N ARG A 139 23.02 8.33 14.00
CA ARG A 139 22.80 8.56 12.57
C ARG A 139 23.74 7.75 11.67
N GLN A 140 25.04 7.75 11.98
CA GLN A 140 26.03 7.01 11.20
C GLN A 140 25.74 5.50 11.23
N LEU A 141 25.39 4.96 12.41
CA LEU A 141 25.02 3.56 12.53
C LEU A 141 23.69 3.26 11.83
N SER A 142 22.71 4.15 11.90
CA SER A 142 21.45 4.04 11.16
C SER A 142 21.67 3.91 9.65
N ILE A 143 22.57 4.75 9.09
CA ILE A 143 22.92 4.71 7.66
C ILE A 143 23.52 3.34 7.27
N GLU A 144 24.41 2.82 8.11
CA GLU A 144 24.99 1.48 7.85
C GLU A 144 23.95 0.36 7.94
N ILE A 145 23.05 0.43 8.91
CA ILE A 145 21.93 -0.52 9.01
C ILE A 145 21.02 -0.44 7.77
N GLU A 146 20.66 0.76 7.34
CA GLU A 146 19.89 0.95 6.12
C GLU A 146 20.61 0.38 4.89
N ARG A 147 21.92 0.60 4.80
CA ARG A 147 22.73 0.03 3.73
C ARG A 147 22.63 -1.50 3.71
N LEU A 148 22.77 -2.15 4.85
CA LEU A 148 22.62 -3.60 4.97
C LEU A 148 21.22 -4.07 4.55
N MET A 149 20.18 -3.40 5.04
CA MET A 149 18.79 -3.70 4.68
C MET A 149 18.53 -3.57 3.18
N ARG A 150 19.09 -2.52 2.55
CA ARG A 150 18.94 -2.30 1.09
C ARG A 150 19.69 -3.36 0.27
N LEU A 151 20.83 -3.85 0.73
CA LEU A 151 21.54 -4.95 0.09
C LEU A 151 20.74 -6.26 0.12
N GLU A 152 19.91 -6.44 1.15
CA GLU A 152 18.97 -7.57 1.25
C GLU A 152 17.61 -7.30 0.57
N GLY A 153 17.49 -6.22 -0.21
CA GLY A 153 16.34 -5.93 -1.06
C GLY A 153 15.28 -5.01 -0.45
N CYS A 154 15.53 -4.39 0.69
CA CYS A 154 14.61 -3.40 1.25
C CYS A 154 14.53 -2.14 0.38
N LEU A 155 13.32 -1.64 0.14
CA LEU A 155 13.09 -0.45 -0.67
C LEU A 155 13.40 0.87 0.08
N GLY A 156 13.59 0.83 1.39
CA GLY A 156 13.90 1.98 2.21
C GLY A 156 12.71 2.87 2.56
N ILE A 157 11.52 2.46 2.17
CA ILE A 157 10.26 3.14 2.51
C ILE A 157 9.30 2.12 3.08
N PHE A 158 8.69 2.48 4.18
CA PHE A 158 7.64 1.72 4.82
C PHE A 158 6.30 2.48 4.67
N ARG A 159 5.27 1.79 4.23
CA ARG A 159 3.93 2.35 4.13
C ARG A 159 3.00 1.67 5.11
N THR A 160 2.40 2.44 6.00
CA THR A 160 1.32 1.99 6.85
C THR A 160 -0.03 2.38 6.29
N PHE A 161 -1.08 1.99 6.99
CA PHE A 161 -2.44 2.40 6.70
C PHE A 161 -2.66 3.86 7.15
N GLY A 162 -3.26 4.66 6.25
CA GLY A 162 -3.59 6.06 6.47
C GLY A 162 -3.01 6.98 5.39
N GLN A 163 -3.50 8.19 5.33
CA GLN A 163 -2.95 9.22 4.44
C GLN A 163 -1.61 9.72 4.98
N SER A 164 -0.67 9.97 4.06
CA SER A 164 0.68 10.46 4.39
C SER A 164 1.43 9.58 5.39
N MET A 165 1.18 8.28 5.34
CA MET A 165 1.81 7.29 6.22
C MET A 165 2.92 6.50 5.52
N GLU A 166 3.60 7.12 4.58
CA GLU A 166 4.91 6.69 4.11
C GLU A 166 5.96 7.16 5.10
N ILE A 167 6.66 6.20 5.71
CA ILE A 167 7.72 6.47 6.68
C ILE A 167 9.02 5.82 6.24
N PHE A 168 10.13 6.39 6.68
CA PHE A 168 11.45 5.80 6.49
C PHE A 168 11.60 4.50 7.26
N MET A 169 12.73 3.83 7.12
CA MET A 169 12.99 2.50 7.70
C MET A 169 12.97 2.45 9.23
N GLY A 170 12.81 3.57 9.87
CA GLY A 170 12.79 3.72 11.32
C GLY A 170 13.94 4.59 11.81
N SER A 171 13.96 4.82 13.12
CA SER A 171 14.99 5.60 13.79
C SER A 171 15.87 4.69 14.64
N LEU A 172 17.16 4.92 14.61
CA LEU A 172 18.11 4.43 15.60
C LEU A 172 18.54 5.60 16.47
N LEU A 173 18.28 5.54 17.75
CA LEU A 173 18.48 6.64 18.66
C LEU A 173 19.35 6.21 19.83
N ALA A 174 20.25 7.09 20.26
CA ALA A 174 21.13 6.87 21.40
C ALA A 174 21.22 8.13 22.28
N GLY A 175 21.53 7.95 23.56
CA GLY A 175 21.71 9.03 24.51
C GLY A 175 20.47 9.91 24.66
N ASP A 176 20.65 11.22 24.64
CA ASP A 176 19.59 12.21 24.86
C ASP A 176 18.52 12.14 23.74
N ASN A 177 18.91 11.83 22.50
CA ASN A 177 18.00 11.62 21.41
C ASN A 177 16.99 10.49 21.68
N ALA A 178 17.42 9.41 22.34
CA ALA A 178 16.55 8.27 22.66
C ALA A 178 15.53 8.60 23.76
N THR A 179 15.80 9.58 24.58
CA THR A 179 14.92 9.98 25.70
C THR A 179 14.05 11.20 25.37
N ALA A 180 14.33 11.91 24.29
CA ALA A 180 13.50 13.03 23.85
C ALA A 180 12.12 12.54 23.38
N PRO A 181 11.02 13.18 23.81
CA PRO A 181 9.69 12.84 23.30
C PRO A 181 9.51 13.31 21.86
N ALA A 182 8.82 12.51 21.06
CA ALA A 182 8.43 12.90 19.72
C ALA A 182 7.39 14.04 19.77
N PRO A 183 7.50 15.07 18.93
CA PRO A 183 6.54 16.19 18.92
C PRO A 183 5.14 15.76 18.45
N TYR A 184 5.03 14.63 17.82
CA TYR A 184 3.75 14.14 17.27
C TYR A 184 2.83 13.52 18.32
N ASP A 185 3.35 12.62 19.14
CA ASP A 185 2.53 11.84 20.09
C ASP A 185 3.15 11.76 21.49
N PHE A 186 4.25 12.47 21.71
CA PHE A 186 5.02 12.45 22.95
C PHE A 186 5.60 11.10 23.35
N ALA A 187 5.57 10.10 22.46
CA ALA A 187 6.28 8.85 22.66
C ALA A 187 7.80 9.05 22.55
N LEU A 188 8.57 8.13 23.13
CA LEU A 188 10.03 8.15 22.98
C LEU A 188 10.38 7.84 21.52
N GLY A 189 11.06 8.77 20.85
CA GLY A 189 11.37 8.62 19.44
C GLY A 189 12.14 9.81 18.87
N GLY A 190 12.50 10.76 19.75
CA GLY A 190 13.26 11.94 19.39
C GLY A 190 12.45 13.01 18.67
N GLU A 191 13.13 14.10 18.31
CA GLU A 191 12.49 15.28 17.76
C GLU A 191 12.07 15.15 16.29
N GLY A 192 12.52 14.12 15.59
CA GLY A 192 12.32 13.97 14.13
C GLY A 192 13.36 14.78 13.32
N LEU A 193 13.37 14.56 12.01
CA LEU A 193 14.29 15.25 11.09
C LEU A 193 13.97 16.74 10.93
N ASP A 194 12.69 17.07 10.95
CA ASP A 194 12.17 18.39 10.66
C ASP A 194 10.75 18.51 11.24
N PRO A 195 10.31 19.72 11.66
CA PRO A 195 8.96 19.92 12.17
C PRO A 195 7.84 19.51 11.20
N SER A 196 8.12 19.48 9.90
CA SER A 196 7.19 18.99 8.88
C SER A 196 7.17 17.45 8.76
N LEU A 197 8.16 16.77 9.32
CA LEU A 197 8.32 15.30 9.33
C LEU A 197 8.59 14.82 10.76
N PRO A 198 7.60 14.96 11.67
CA PRO A 198 7.78 14.67 13.09
C PRO A 198 7.93 13.19 13.41
N ILE A 199 7.71 12.31 12.42
CA ILE A 199 7.89 10.86 12.52
C ILE A 199 9.02 10.47 11.59
N GLY A 200 10.03 9.82 12.11
CA GLY A 200 11.15 9.34 11.29
C GLY A 200 12.48 9.42 12.01
N ALA A 201 13.54 9.10 11.27
CA ALA A 201 14.88 9.14 11.81
C ALA A 201 15.27 10.57 12.20
N ASN A 202 15.83 10.69 13.38
CA ASN A 202 16.35 11.97 13.86
C ASN A 202 17.58 12.42 13.12
N GLY A 203 17.63 13.72 13.00
CA GLY A 203 18.86 14.37 12.58
C GLY A 203 19.91 14.44 13.67
#